data_7490972b8a00b2e853743b0fee6bfb22
#
_entry.id   7490972b8a00b2e853743b0fee6bfb22
#
_cell.length_a   1.000
_cell.length_b   1.000
_cell.length_c   1.000
_cell.angle_alpha   90.00
_cell.angle_beta   90.00
_cell.angle_gamma   90.00
#
_symmetry.space_group_name_H-M   'P 1'
#
loop_
_entity.id
_entity.type
_entity.pdbx_description
1 polymer ?
#
loop_
_entity_poly.entity_id
_entity_poly.type
_entity_poly.pdbx_seq_one_letter_code
_entity_poly.pdbx_strand_id
1 'polypeptide(L)'
;MPRKVDHRARRELLADALLRLAATRGLEEVSLRHVAAEAGVSTGMVQHYFRTKDEMMTFALDMVMDRIRARSQAAMTSTVPRELVRSLLLQVLPLDETRRQENHVVLAYFAYAAVRPAIASGLREAAAQTRRFLADQLRAAGAFDLDPERAAAGLLALVDGLGLQLLSRQLAEEEAVAALDAQL
;
A
#
# COMPACT_ATOMS: atom_id res chain seq x y z
N MET A 1 -20.83 -31.95 8.34
CA MET A 1 -19.99 -31.12 9.24
C MET A 1 -20.07 -29.67 8.77
N PRO A 2 -20.42 -28.69 9.60
CA PRO A 2 -20.38 -27.28 9.17
C PRO A 2 -18.92 -26.91 8.91
N ARG A 3 -18.65 -26.47 7.68
CA ARG A 3 -17.36 -25.96 7.24
C ARG A 3 -17.01 -24.75 8.12
N LYS A 4 -15.96 -24.86 8.93
CA LYS A 4 -15.45 -23.75 9.75
C LYS A 4 -15.22 -22.59 8.79
N VAL A 5 -16.08 -21.59 8.85
CA VAL A 5 -15.95 -20.40 8.00
C VAL A 5 -14.64 -19.76 8.40
N ASP A 6 -13.71 -19.69 7.47
CA ASP A 6 -12.44 -19.01 7.71
C ASP A 6 -12.75 -17.51 7.87
N HIS A 7 -12.73 -17.06 9.13
CA HIS A 7 -13.04 -15.68 9.50
C HIS A 7 -12.12 -14.69 8.79
N ARG A 8 -10.85 -15.07 8.60
CA ARG A 8 -9.88 -14.25 7.89
C ARG A 8 -10.23 -14.14 6.40
N ALA A 9 -10.49 -15.26 5.73
CA ALA A 9 -10.85 -15.25 4.31
C ALA A 9 -12.12 -14.43 4.03
N ARG A 10 -13.08 -14.41 4.97
CA ARG A 10 -14.27 -13.53 4.84
C ARG A 10 -13.94 -12.06 4.99
N ARG A 11 -13.07 -11.70 5.93
CA ARG A 11 -12.60 -10.31 6.07
C ARG A 11 -11.82 -9.86 4.83
N GLU A 12 -10.99 -10.72 4.26
CA GLU A 12 -10.23 -10.44 3.03
C GLU A 12 -11.18 -10.21 1.84
N LEU A 13 -12.21 -11.04 1.66
CA LEU A 13 -13.22 -10.84 0.62
C LEU A 13 -13.92 -9.48 0.72
N LEU A 14 -14.28 -9.06 1.92
CA LEU A 14 -14.91 -7.76 2.16
C LEU A 14 -13.93 -6.60 1.94
N ALA A 15 -12.67 -6.79 2.33
CA ALA A 15 -11.62 -5.80 2.08
C ALA A 15 -11.33 -5.66 0.57
N ASP A 16 -11.31 -6.74 -0.20
CA ASP A 16 -11.18 -6.68 -1.67
C ASP A 16 -12.36 -5.93 -2.32
N ALA A 17 -13.58 -6.08 -1.82
CA ALA A 17 -14.72 -5.28 -2.28
C ALA A 17 -14.53 -3.79 -1.95
N LEU A 18 -13.99 -3.47 -0.78
CA LEU A 18 -13.63 -2.08 -0.42
C LEU A 18 -12.57 -1.52 -1.39
N LEU A 19 -11.51 -2.30 -1.72
CA LEU A 19 -10.45 -1.88 -2.63
C LEU A 19 -11.02 -1.50 -4.00
N ARG A 20 -11.90 -2.35 -4.57
CA ARG A 20 -12.56 -2.07 -5.86
C ARG A 20 -13.42 -0.82 -5.82
N LEU A 21 -14.20 -0.64 -4.76
CA LEU A 21 -15.04 0.56 -4.60
C LEU A 21 -14.20 1.83 -4.44
N ALA A 22 -13.12 1.77 -3.65
CA ALA A 22 -12.22 2.90 -3.45
C ALA A 22 -11.56 3.33 -4.77
N ALA A 23 -11.16 2.37 -5.62
CA ALA A 23 -10.57 2.63 -6.91
C ALA A 23 -11.55 3.26 -7.93
N THR A 24 -12.86 2.97 -7.82
CA THR A 24 -13.87 3.42 -8.80
C THR A 24 -14.66 4.65 -8.37
N ARG A 25 -14.92 4.82 -7.06
CA ARG A 25 -15.79 5.87 -6.51
C ARG A 25 -15.09 6.81 -5.54
N GLY A 26 -13.84 6.52 -5.19
CA GLY A 26 -13.16 7.20 -4.09
C GLY A 26 -13.63 6.70 -2.71
N LEU A 27 -12.77 6.81 -1.72
CA LEU A 27 -13.01 6.24 -0.40
C LEU A 27 -14.07 7.00 0.41
N GLU A 28 -14.32 8.27 0.11
CA GLU A 28 -15.31 9.08 0.83
C GLU A 28 -16.73 8.55 0.64
N GLU A 29 -17.06 8.07 -0.57
CA GLU A 29 -18.36 7.51 -0.89
C GLU A 29 -18.55 6.08 -0.40
N VAL A 30 -17.49 5.40 0.05
CA VAL A 30 -17.57 4.00 0.50
C VAL A 30 -18.21 3.92 1.88
N SER A 31 -19.25 3.08 1.99
CA SER A 31 -19.91 2.69 3.23
C SER A 31 -19.99 1.18 3.37
N LEU A 32 -20.25 0.68 4.60
CA LEU A 32 -20.47 -0.77 4.83
C LEU A 32 -21.59 -1.34 3.94
N ARG A 33 -22.59 -0.53 3.61
CA ARG A 33 -23.68 -0.91 2.70
C ARG A 33 -23.18 -1.06 1.26
N HIS A 34 -22.32 -0.16 0.79
CA HIS A 34 -21.74 -0.25 -0.56
C HIS A 34 -20.84 -1.48 -0.66
N VAL A 35 -20.03 -1.75 0.37
CA VAL A 35 -19.18 -2.96 0.41
C VAL A 35 -20.04 -4.24 0.43
N ALA A 36 -21.14 -4.26 1.16
CA ALA A 36 -22.06 -5.39 1.16
C ALA A 36 -22.62 -5.68 -0.24
N ALA A 37 -23.07 -4.63 -0.94
CA ALA A 37 -23.59 -4.74 -2.31
C ALA A 37 -22.51 -5.24 -3.28
N GLU A 38 -21.30 -4.67 -3.21
CA GLU A 38 -20.15 -5.06 -4.06
C GLU A 38 -19.70 -6.50 -3.81
N ALA A 39 -19.72 -6.95 -2.55
CA ALA A 39 -19.33 -8.31 -2.17
C ALA A 39 -20.46 -9.34 -2.37
N GLY A 40 -21.68 -8.92 -2.76
CA GLY A 40 -22.82 -9.80 -2.92
C GLY A 40 -23.34 -10.41 -1.61
N VAL A 41 -23.22 -9.68 -0.49
CA VAL A 41 -23.61 -10.13 0.84
C VAL A 41 -24.58 -9.14 1.52
N SER A 42 -25.20 -9.54 2.63
CA SER A 42 -26.02 -8.63 3.42
C SER A 42 -25.17 -7.63 4.20
N THR A 43 -25.71 -6.42 4.47
CA THR A 43 -25.05 -5.43 5.33
C THR A 43 -24.81 -5.98 6.74
N GLY A 44 -25.74 -6.81 7.27
CA GLY A 44 -25.56 -7.48 8.56
C GLY A 44 -24.35 -8.43 8.58
N MET A 45 -24.04 -9.08 7.45
CA MET A 45 -22.82 -9.89 7.34
C MET A 45 -21.57 -8.99 7.42
N VAL A 46 -21.53 -7.86 6.73
CA VAL A 46 -20.40 -6.93 6.82
C VAL A 46 -20.22 -6.44 8.25
N GLN A 47 -21.30 -6.04 8.93
CA GLN A 47 -21.29 -5.57 10.32
C GLN A 47 -20.86 -6.65 11.33
N HIS A 48 -21.06 -7.93 11.01
CA HIS A 48 -20.54 -9.03 11.81
C HIS A 48 -19.01 -9.09 11.81
N TYR A 49 -18.37 -8.75 10.68
CA TYR A 49 -16.91 -8.81 10.51
C TYR A 49 -16.21 -7.48 10.80
N PHE A 50 -16.90 -6.35 10.58
CA PHE A 50 -16.37 -4.99 10.78
C PHE A 50 -17.42 -4.11 11.41
N ARG A 51 -17.17 -3.64 12.63
CA ARG A 51 -18.09 -2.77 13.37
C ARG A 51 -18.17 -1.36 12.80
N THR A 52 -17.07 -0.89 12.23
CA THR A 52 -16.94 0.47 11.70
C THR A 52 -16.24 0.46 10.33
N LYS A 53 -16.42 1.55 9.57
CA LYS A 53 -15.67 1.80 8.34
C LYS A 53 -14.17 1.88 8.64
N ASP A 54 -13.77 2.50 9.74
CA ASP A 54 -12.38 2.66 10.15
C ASP A 54 -11.69 1.32 10.38
N GLU A 55 -12.35 0.40 11.07
CA GLU A 55 -11.83 -0.96 11.27
C GLU A 55 -11.63 -1.69 9.95
N MET A 56 -12.59 -1.57 9.03
CA MET A 56 -12.50 -2.20 7.72
C MET A 56 -11.39 -1.58 6.86
N MET A 57 -11.24 -0.26 6.91
CA MET A 57 -10.17 0.45 6.19
C MET A 57 -8.78 0.09 6.71
N THR A 58 -8.61 0.02 8.03
CA THR A 58 -7.35 -0.40 8.64
C THR A 58 -7.00 -1.82 8.22
N PHE A 59 -7.96 -2.74 8.28
CA PHE A 59 -7.74 -4.12 7.81
C PHE A 59 -7.38 -4.20 6.31
N ALA A 60 -8.03 -3.38 5.47
CA ALA A 60 -7.73 -3.35 4.04
C ALA A 60 -6.31 -2.81 3.78
N LEU A 61 -5.87 -1.78 4.52
CA LEU A 61 -4.51 -1.30 4.45
C LEU A 61 -3.50 -2.37 4.89
N ASP A 62 -3.73 -3.04 6.03
CA ASP A 62 -2.86 -4.11 6.51
C ASP A 62 -2.72 -5.22 5.45
N MET A 63 -3.82 -5.59 4.81
CA MET A 63 -3.83 -6.58 3.72
C MET A 63 -3.01 -6.10 2.52
N VAL A 64 -3.12 -4.84 2.12
CA VAL A 64 -2.30 -4.26 1.04
C VAL A 64 -0.82 -4.27 1.43
N MET A 65 -0.49 -3.88 2.66
CA MET A 65 0.89 -3.90 3.16
C MET A 65 1.47 -5.32 3.20
N ASP A 66 0.67 -6.33 3.57
CA ASP A 66 1.08 -7.73 3.53
C ASP A 66 1.35 -8.20 2.08
N ARG A 67 0.53 -7.79 1.11
CA ARG A 67 0.73 -8.08 -0.32
C ARG A 67 2.01 -7.44 -0.86
N ILE A 68 2.24 -6.16 -0.55
CA ILE A 68 3.47 -5.44 -0.92
C ILE A 68 4.68 -6.16 -0.31
N ARG A 69 4.61 -6.53 0.97
CA ARG A 69 5.68 -7.24 1.66
C ARG A 69 5.99 -8.59 1.03
N ALA A 70 4.96 -9.37 0.69
CA ALA A 70 5.13 -10.66 0.03
C ALA A 70 5.77 -10.52 -1.37
N ARG A 71 5.31 -9.54 -2.18
CA ARG A 71 5.92 -9.23 -3.49
C ARG A 71 7.37 -8.76 -3.35
N SER A 72 7.64 -7.89 -2.38
CA SER A 72 9.00 -7.42 -2.08
C SER A 72 9.92 -8.57 -1.72
N GLN A 73 9.49 -9.50 -0.86
CA GLN A 73 10.26 -10.69 -0.51
C GLN A 73 10.53 -11.57 -1.73
N ALA A 74 9.55 -11.77 -2.61
CA ALA A 74 9.71 -12.54 -3.84
C ALA A 74 10.66 -11.85 -4.84
N ALA A 75 10.73 -10.51 -4.82
CA ALA A 75 11.60 -9.71 -5.68
C ALA A 75 13.04 -9.59 -5.15
N MET A 76 13.31 -10.03 -3.91
CA MET A 76 14.65 -10.01 -3.29
C MET A 76 15.56 -11.13 -3.85
N THR A 77 15.79 -11.16 -5.15
CA THR A 77 16.59 -12.19 -5.83
C THR A 77 18.01 -11.72 -6.17
N SER A 78 18.25 -10.41 -6.24
CA SER A 78 19.58 -9.86 -6.54
C SER A 78 20.43 -9.77 -5.29
N THR A 79 21.73 -10.07 -5.44
CA THR A 79 22.77 -9.81 -4.43
C THR A 79 23.42 -8.45 -4.61
N VAL A 80 23.09 -7.74 -5.70
CA VAL A 80 23.56 -6.35 -5.96
C VAL A 80 22.63 -5.39 -5.22
N PRO A 81 23.12 -4.66 -4.21
CA PRO A 81 22.24 -3.88 -3.34
C PRO A 81 21.43 -2.80 -4.07
N ARG A 82 21.99 -2.15 -5.10
CA ARG A 82 21.29 -1.15 -5.93
C ARG A 82 20.09 -1.77 -6.66
N GLU A 83 20.27 -2.94 -7.26
CA GLU A 83 19.20 -3.67 -7.95
C GLU A 83 18.15 -4.15 -6.96
N LEU A 84 18.57 -4.55 -5.76
CA LEU A 84 17.66 -4.93 -4.68
C LEU A 84 16.79 -3.75 -4.29
N VAL A 85 17.37 -2.59 -3.99
CA VAL A 85 16.64 -1.36 -3.66
C VAL A 85 15.67 -0.99 -4.78
N ARG A 86 16.13 -1.00 -6.04
CA ARG A 86 15.30 -0.76 -7.21
C ARG A 86 14.09 -1.70 -7.25
N SER A 87 14.34 -3.00 -7.13
CA SER A 87 13.28 -4.01 -7.19
C SER A 87 12.23 -3.84 -6.09
N LEU A 88 12.65 -3.48 -4.88
CA LEU A 88 11.76 -3.20 -3.76
C LEU A 88 10.87 -1.97 -4.01
N LEU A 89 11.46 -0.86 -4.49
CA LEU A 89 10.72 0.37 -4.76
C LEU A 89 9.71 0.20 -5.90
N LEU A 90 10.04 -0.60 -6.93
CA LEU A 90 9.10 -0.93 -7.99
C LEU A 90 7.88 -1.72 -7.52
N GLN A 91 7.94 -2.45 -6.39
CA GLN A 91 6.77 -3.15 -5.86
C GLN A 91 5.72 -2.21 -5.26
N VAL A 92 6.11 -0.99 -4.93
CA VAL A 92 5.21 0.02 -4.35
C VAL A 92 4.52 0.84 -5.44
N LEU A 93 5.12 0.98 -6.62
CA LEU A 93 4.55 1.76 -7.72
C LEU A 93 3.34 1.07 -8.36
N PRO A 94 2.29 1.83 -8.77
CA PRO A 94 1.08 1.30 -9.40
C PRO A 94 1.28 0.95 -10.89
N LEU A 95 2.17 0.00 -11.20
CA LEU A 95 2.59 -0.39 -12.55
C LEU A 95 1.70 -1.49 -13.17
N ASP A 96 0.67 -1.96 -12.47
CA ASP A 96 -0.37 -2.86 -12.98
C ASP A 96 -1.71 -2.56 -12.30
N GLU A 97 -2.77 -3.17 -12.80
CA GLU A 97 -4.13 -2.90 -12.32
C GLU A 97 -4.32 -3.27 -10.83
N THR A 98 -3.73 -4.37 -10.38
CA THR A 98 -3.79 -4.78 -8.96
C THR A 98 -3.12 -3.74 -8.07
N ARG A 99 -1.91 -3.32 -8.42
CA ARG A 99 -1.15 -2.30 -7.68
C ARG A 99 -1.81 -0.92 -7.78
N ARG A 100 -2.50 -0.58 -8.87
CA ARG A 100 -3.31 0.64 -8.98
C ARG A 100 -4.43 0.66 -7.94
N GLN A 101 -5.20 -0.43 -7.84
CA GLN A 101 -6.27 -0.55 -6.84
C GLN A 101 -5.73 -0.45 -5.41
N GLU A 102 -4.63 -1.12 -5.12
CA GLU A 102 -3.94 -1.03 -3.83
C GLU A 102 -3.48 0.40 -3.51
N ASN A 103 -2.86 1.07 -4.47
CA ASN A 103 -2.36 2.45 -4.29
C ASN A 103 -3.49 3.47 -4.09
N HIS A 104 -4.65 3.30 -4.72
CA HIS A 104 -5.83 4.13 -4.43
C HIS A 104 -6.21 4.05 -2.95
N VAL A 105 -6.17 2.86 -2.35
CA VAL A 105 -6.48 2.70 -0.92
C VAL A 105 -5.39 3.28 -0.03
N VAL A 106 -4.12 3.07 -0.37
CA VAL A 106 -2.99 3.65 0.38
C VAL A 106 -3.09 5.19 0.40
N LEU A 107 -3.28 5.80 -0.77
CA LEU A 107 -3.43 7.25 -0.89
C LEU A 107 -4.63 7.78 -0.09
N ALA A 108 -5.78 7.12 -0.24
CA ALA A 108 -6.99 7.51 0.47
C ALA A 108 -6.85 7.34 2.00
N TYR A 109 -6.12 6.31 2.44
CA TYR A 109 -5.84 6.10 3.86
C TYR A 109 -4.87 7.16 4.41
N PHE A 110 -3.87 7.59 3.65
CA PHE A 110 -2.98 8.68 4.05
C PHE A 110 -3.75 9.99 4.21
N ALA A 111 -4.60 10.34 3.25
CA ALA A 111 -5.47 11.51 3.36
C ALA A 111 -6.41 11.41 4.57
N TYR A 112 -6.98 10.23 4.81
CA TYR A 112 -7.86 9.97 5.94
C TYR A 112 -7.14 10.09 7.30
N ALA A 113 -5.93 9.58 7.40
CA ALA A 113 -5.11 9.60 8.60
C ALA A 113 -4.55 11.01 8.91
N ALA A 114 -4.34 11.84 7.89
CA ALA A 114 -3.77 13.19 8.05
C ALA A 114 -4.56 14.07 9.01
N VAL A 115 -5.88 13.86 9.09
CA VAL A 115 -6.80 14.61 9.97
C VAL A 115 -7.23 13.80 11.22
N ARG A 116 -6.59 12.65 11.49
CA ARG A 116 -6.94 11.73 12.60
C ARG A 116 -5.70 11.29 13.38
N PRO A 117 -5.32 11.99 14.45
CA PRO A 117 -4.07 11.74 15.19
C PRO A 117 -3.90 10.30 15.70
N ALA A 118 -5.01 9.66 16.12
CA ALA A 118 -4.98 8.28 16.62
C ALA A 118 -4.55 7.27 15.53
N ILE A 119 -5.01 7.48 14.27
CA ILE A 119 -4.66 6.64 13.12
C ILE A 119 -3.25 6.98 12.64
N ALA A 120 -2.90 8.27 12.61
CA ALA A 120 -1.59 8.74 12.16
C ALA A 120 -0.41 8.19 12.99
N SER A 121 -0.62 7.80 14.25
CA SER A 121 0.44 7.23 15.08
C SER A 121 0.92 5.87 14.55
N GLY A 122 0.01 4.98 14.16
CA GLY A 122 0.36 3.68 13.57
C GLY A 122 1.08 3.85 12.22
N LEU A 123 0.61 4.79 11.38
CA LEU A 123 1.29 5.09 10.12
C LEU A 123 2.72 5.59 10.30
N ARG A 124 2.96 6.47 11.29
CA ARG A 124 4.32 6.97 11.59
C ARG A 124 5.26 5.85 11.99
N GLU A 125 4.79 4.90 12.77
CA GLU A 125 5.60 3.75 13.18
C GLU A 125 5.93 2.84 11.99
N ALA A 126 4.93 2.49 11.17
CA ALA A 126 5.11 1.69 9.96
C ALA A 126 6.06 2.39 8.97
N ALA A 127 5.90 3.69 8.72
CA ALA A 127 6.79 4.48 7.87
C ALA A 127 8.22 4.52 8.40
N ALA A 128 8.41 4.64 9.72
CA ALA A 128 9.73 4.61 10.34
C ALA A 128 10.40 3.23 10.20
N GLN A 129 9.65 2.14 10.28
CA GLN A 129 10.17 0.78 10.06
C GLN A 129 10.60 0.58 8.61
N THR A 130 9.77 0.99 7.64
CA THR A 130 10.09 0.91 6.20
C THR A 130 11.33 1.73 5.86
N ARG A 131 11.42 2.96 6.40
CA ARG A 131 12.58 3.83 6.18
C ARG A 131 13.86 3.22 6.74
N ARG A 132 13.85 2.69 7.96
CA ARG A 132 15.02 2.00 8.55
C ARG A 132 15.44 0.80 7.71
N PHE A 133 14.49 -0.05 7.32
CA PHE A 133 14.78 -1.19 6.46
C PHE A 133 15.46 -0.75 5.15
N LEU A 134 14.93 0.26 4.47
CA LEU A 134 15.51 0.78 3.23
C LEU A 134 16.89 1.41 3.47
N ALA A 135 17.07 2.16 4.56
CA ALA A 135 18.36 2.74 4.94
C ALA A 135 19.43 1.65 5.19
N ASP A 136 19.06 0.52 5.78
CA ASP A 136 19.97 -0.61 5.98
C ASP A 136 20.40 -1.23 4.63
N GLN A 137 19.48 -1.35 3.67
CA GLN A 137 19.83 -1.82 2.32
C GLN A 137 20.75 -0.83 1.60
N LEU A 138 20.48 0.48 1.69
CA LEU A 138 21.31 1.53 1.11
C LEU A 138 22.72 1.56 1.74
N ARG A 139 22.80 1.39 3.06
CA ARG A 139 24.08 1.30 3.78
C ARG A 139 24.90 0.09 3.31
N ALA A 140 24.26 -1.06 3.15
CA ALA A 140 24.89 -2.27 2.63
C ALA A 140 25.34 -2.10 1.18
N ALA A 141 24.65 -1.26 0.40
CA ALA A 141 25.00 -0.93 -0.97
C ALA A 141 26.29 -0.11 -1.10
N GLY A 142 26.68 0.61 -0.05
CA GLY A 142 27.84 1.53 -0.11
C GLY A 142 27.73 2.61 -1.19
N ALA A 143 26.55 2.90 -1.70
CA ALA A 143 26.34 3.56 -2.98
C ALA A 143 26.02 5.07 -2.89
N PHE A 144 26.00 5.65 -1.71
CA PHE A 144 25.57 7.03 -1.53
C PHE A 144 26.54 7.82 -0.65
N ASP A 145 26.96 8.99 -1.14
CA ASP A 145 27.65 10.02 -0.34
C ASP A 145 26.72 10.68 0.70
N LEU A 146 25.45 10.30 0.72
CA LEU A 146 24.42 10.82 1.60
C LEU A 146 24.18 9.89 2.80
N ASP A 147 23.74 10.47 3.91
CA ASP A 147 23.21 9.73 5.06
C ASP A 147 22.10 8.75 4.59
N PRO A 148 22.27 7.43 4.80
CA PRO A 148 21.31 6.42 4.34
C PRO A 148 19.87 6.64 4.80
N GLU A 149 19.67 7.20 6.00
CA GLU A 149 18.32 7.54 6.51
C GLU A 149 17.66 8.66 5.69
N ARG A 150 18.46 9.68 5.31
CA ARG A 150 17.97 10.77 4.45
C ARG A 150 17.72 10.31 3.03
N ALA A 151 18.61 9.48 2.49
CA ALA A 151 18.43 8.87 1.17
C ALA A 151 17.16 8.01 1.13
N ALA A 152 16.95 7.15 2.13
CA ALA A 152 15.73 6.33 2.26
C ALA A 152 14.46 7.20 2.34
N ALA A 153 14.48 8.27 3.13
CA ALA A 153 13.36 9.20 3.21
C ALA A 153 13.06 9.88 1.87
N GLY A 154 14.08 10.30 1.14
CA GLY A 154 13.96 10.90 -0.19
C GLY A 154 13.38 9.93 -1.22
N LEU A 155 13.87 8.68 -1.27
CA LEU A 155 13.39 7.65 -2.18
C LEU A 155 11.94 7.26 -1.90
N LEU A 156 11.54 7.13 -0.64
CA LEU A 156 10.14 6.86 -0.27
C LEU A 156 9.23 8.02 -0.67
N ALA A 157 9.63 9.27 -0.41
CA ALA A 157 8.86 10.45 -0.83
C ALA A 157 8.76 10.55 -2.38
N LEU A 158 9.82 10.17 -3.10
CA LEU A 158 9.80 10.09 -4.57
C LEU A 158 8.79 9.05 -5.04
N VAL A 159 8.82 7.84 -4.48
CA VAL A 159 7.89 6.75 -4.87
C VAL A 159 6.44 7.13 -4.57
N ASP A 160 6.17 7.77 -3.43
CA ASP A 160 4.84 8.28 -3.11
C ASP A 160 4.37 9.32 -4.13
N GLY A 161 5.26 10.26 -4.51
CA GLY A 161 4.99 11.27 -5.54
C GLY A 161 4.75 10.67 -6.93
N LEU A 162 5.60 9.73 -7.36
CA LEU A 162 5.45 9.02 -8.64
C LEU A 162 4.15 8.20 -8.64
N GLY A 163 3.82 7.52 -7.53
CA GLY A 163 2.58 6.78 -7.39
C GLY A 163 1.35 7.67 -7.59
N LEU A 164 1.34 8.86 -6.99
CA LEU A 164 0.27 9.84 -7.16
C LEU A 164 0.15 10.31 -8.62
N GLN A 165 1.26 10.60 -9.29
CA GLN A 165 1.29 11.06 -10.69
C GLN A 165 0.83 9.96 -11.65
N LEU A 166 1.20 8.69 -11.40
CA LEU A 166 0.71 7.53 -12.16
C LEU A 166 -0.81 7.34 -11.99
N LEU A 167 -1.32 7.41 -10.76
CA LEU A 167 -2.76 7.27 -10.49
C LEU A 167 -3.58 8.39 -11.14
N SER A 168 -3.05 9.62 -11.16
CA SER A 168 -3.70 10.79 -11.78
C SER A 168 -3.41 10.93 -13.28
N ARG A 169 -2.69 9.97 -13.89
CA ARG A 169 -2.32 9.95 -15.30
C ARG A 169 -1.52 11.18 -15.77
N GLN A 170 -0.74 11.76 -14.87
CA GLN A 170 0.17 12.87 -15.17
C GLN A 170 1.50 12.39 -15.72
N LEU A 171 1.84 11.11 -15.48
CA LEU A 171 3.09 10.49 -15.88
C LEU A 171 2.81 9.11 -16.45
N ALA A 172 3.55 8.69 -17.49
CA ALA A 172 3.52 7.33 -18.00
C ALA A 172 4.37 6.38 -17.13
N GLU A 173 4.11 5.07 -17.22
CA GLU A 173 4.81 4.07 -16.42
C GLU A 173 6.33 4.09 -16.68
N GLU A 174 6.72 4.18 -17.96
CA GLU A 174 8.11 4.22 -18.39
C GLU A 174 8.84 5.46 -17.87
N GLU A 175 8.15 6.61 -17.84
CA GLU A 175 8.69 7.86 -17.33
C GLU A 175 8.89 7.80 -15.81
N ALA A 176 7.94 7.19 -15.09
CA ALA A 176 8.03 7.00 -13.64
C ALA A 176 9.21 6.07 -13.26
N VAL A 177 9.37 4.97 -14.00
CA VAL A 177 10.48 4.04 -13.80
C VAL A 177 11.82 4.73 -14.11
N ALA A 178 11.91 5.48 -15.22
CA ALA A 178 13.11 6.24 -15.58
C ALA A 178 13.47 7.30 -14.52
N ALA A 179 12.45 7.99 -13.97
CA ALA A 179 12.66 8.97 -12.90
C ALA A 179 13.17 8.32 -11.61
N LEU A 180 12.69 7.13 -11.25
CA LEU A 180 13.20 6.36 -10.13
C LEU A 180 14.63 5.91 -10.38
N ASP A 181 14.93 5.36 -11.56
CA ASP A 181 16.26 4.85 -11.93
C ASP A 181 17.33 5.95 -11.92
N ALA A 182 16.96 7.19 -12.22
CA ALA A 182 17.84 8.34 -12.17
C ALA A 182 18.27 8.74 -10.75
N GLN A 183 17.61 8.25 -9.71
CA GLN A 183 17.89 8.54 -8.30
C GLN A 183 18.58 7.37 -7.57
N LEU A 184 18.78 6.26 -8.25
CA LEU A 184 19.49 5.09 -7.76
C LEU A 184 20.89 4.97 -8.33
#